data_a81bf6c4857571fd6ea153e330cfaf90
#
_entry.id   a81bf6c4857571fd6ea153e330cfaf90
#
_cell.length_a   1.000
_cell.length_b   1.000
_cell.length_c   1.000
_cell.angle_alpha   90.00
_cell.angle_beta   90.00
_cell.angle_gamma   90.00
#
_symmetry.space_group_name_H-M   'P 1'
#
loop_
_entity.id
_entity.type
_entity.pdbx_description
1 polymer ?
#
loop_
_entity_poly.entity_id
_entity_poly.type
_entity_poly.pdbx_seq_one_letter_code
_entity_poly.pdbx_strand_id
1 'polypeptide(L)'
;MPNNILAAAAQRGKDNALPYAGAVTPQEAFDLLQADSNVLLVDVRTGAERDWVGRVAISDLQHKSVQWSLYPGGTPNPDFLAQLSAVAGKNTPILFLCRSGVRSRHAAKLATENGYTQCYDILEGFEGDKDAEGHRKSVGGWCKAGLPWAGA
;
A
#
# COMPACT_ATOMS: atom_id res chain seq x y z
N MET A 1 6.53 15.86 10.07
CA MET A 1 5.14 16.22 10.33
C MET A 1 4.21 15.49 9.36
N PRO A 2 3.12 14.88 9.84
CA PRO A 2 2.20 14.13 8.96
C PRO A 2 1.62 14.99 7.82
N ASN A 3 1.28 16.25 8.12
CA ASN A 3 0.71 17.14 7.12
C ASN A 3 1.66 17.41 5.97
N ASN A 4 2.97 17.48 6.23
CA ASN A 4 3.97 17.69 5.19
C ASN A 4 4.09 16.48 4.27
N ILE A 5 3.98 15.26 4.84
CA ILE A 5 4.02 14.02 4.07
C ILE A 5 2.82 13.93 3.14
N LEU A 6 1.62 14.18 3.65
CA LEU A 6 0.40 14.14 2.85
C LEU A 6 0.40 15.24 1.77
N ALA A 7 0.91 16.42 2.08
CA ALA A 7 1.03 17.50 1.11
C ALA A 7 1.98 17.13 -0.04
N ALA A 8 3.12 16.53 0.29
CA ALA A 8 4.08 16.06 -0.72
C ALA A 8 3.47 14.94 -1.57
N ALA A 9 2.74 14.02 -0.94
CA ALA A 9 2.07 12.94 -1.64
C ALA A 9 1.01 13.46 -2.61
N ALA A 10 0.21 14.42 -2.17
CA ALA A 10 -0.82 15.04 -3.00
C ALA A 10 -0.20 15.82 -4.17
N GLN A 11 0.95 16.46 -3.95
CA GLN A 11 1.66 17.15 -5.01
C GLN A 11 2.15 16.19 -6.09
N ARG A 12 2.66 15.02 -5.69
CA ARG A 12 3.01 13.94 -6.65
C ARG A 12 1.79 13.50 -7.45
N GLY A 13 0.62 13.44 -6.80
CA GLY A 13 -0.63 13.11 -7.48
C GLY A 13 -0.96 14.09 -8.58
N LYS A 14 -0.82 15.39 -8.30
CA LYS A 14 -1.07 16.46 -9.29
C LYS A 14 -0.01 16.46 -10.39
N ASP A 15 1.26 16.39 -10.02
CA ASP A 15 2.38 16.44 -10.96
C ASP A 15 2.36 15.30 -11.97
N ASN A 16 1.88 14.13 -11.55
CA ASN A 16 1.84 12.93 -12.38
C ASN A 16 0.44 12.59 -12.89
N ALA A 17 -0.54 13.47 -12.65
CA ALA A 17 -1.94 13.27 -13.04
C ALA A 17 -2.48 11.90 -12.59
N LEU A 18 -2.23 11.52 -11.34
CA LEU A 18 -2.65 10.24 -10.82
C LEU A 18 -4.16 10.18 -10.62
N PRO A 19 -4.80 9.01 -10.87
CA PRO A 19 -6.24 8.84 -10.68
C PRO A 19 -6.64 8.58 -9.22
N TYR A 20 -5.77 8.91 -8.28
CA TYR A 20 -5.97 8.80 -6.83
C TYR A 20 -5.24 9.96 -6.16
N ALA A 21 -5.40 10.13 -4.85
CA ALA A 21 -4.94 11.33 -4.15
C ALA A 21 -3.44 11.59 -4.26
N GLY A 22 -2.61 10.55 -4.23
CA GLY A 22 -1.18 10.74 -4.33
C GLY A 22 -0.38 9.47 -4.06
N ALA A 23 0.91 9.64 -3.83
CA ALA A 23 1.84 8.54 -3.59
C ALA A 23 2.86 8.90 -2.52
N VAL A 24 3.24 7.91 -1.72
CA VAL A 24 4.25 8.06 -0.66
C VAL A 24 5.39 7.08 -0.89
N THR A 25 6.59 7.45 -0.46
CA THR A 25 7.71 6.50 -0.40
C THR A 25 7.49 5.55 0.77
N PRO A 26 8.18 4.39 0.82
CA PRO A 26 8.09 3.50 1.99
C PRO A 26 8.43 4.21 3.30
N GLN A 27 9.47 5.03 3.32
CA GLN A 27 9.86 5.77 4.53
C GLN A 27 8.76 6.77 4.95
N GLU A 28 8.21 7.51 4.00
CA GLU A 28 7.10 8.44 4.28
C GLU A 28 5.90 7.71 4.83
N ALA A 29 5.57 6.53 4.26
CA ALA A 29 4.46 5.71 4.72
C ALA A 29 4.66 5.30 6.18
N PHE A 30 5.83 4.81 6.51
CA PHE A 30 6.14 4.40 7.88
C PHE A 30 6.06 5.58 8.85
N ASP A 31 6.67 6.71 8.49
CA ASP A 31 6.65 7.91 9.34
C ASP A 31 5.22 8.40 9.57
N LEU A 32 4.40 8.38 8.54
CA LEU A 32 3.00 8.79 8.64
C LEU A 32 2.19 7.85 9.56
N LEU A 33 2.40 6.53 9.42
CA LEU A 33 1.73 5.53 10.26
C LEU A 33 2.12 5.68 11.73
N GLN A 34 3.39 6.02 12.01
CA GLN A 34 3.86 6.24 13.38
C GLN A 34 3.30 7.54 13.96
N ALA A 35 3.10 8.56 13.14
CA ALA A 35 2.67 9.87 13.60
C ALA A 35 1.15 10.03 13.74
N ASP A 36 0.36 9.25 13.00
CA ASP A 36 -1.11 9.39 12.96
C ASP A 36 -1.78 8.03 12.99
N SER A 37 -2.41 7.71 14.12
CA SER A 37 -3.07 6.42 14.33
C SER A 37 -4.32 6.22 13.47
N ASN A 38 -4.84 7.27 12.83
CA ASN A 38 -5.99 7.17 11.94
C ASN A 38 -5.62 6.74 10.52
N VAL A 39 -4.34 6.77 10.17
CA VAL A 39 -3.86 6.33 8.86
C VAL A 39 -3.82 4.80 8.84
N LEU A 40 -4.33 4.21 7.74
CA LEU A 40 -4.32 2.75 7.57
C LEU A 40 -3.39 2.36 6.43
N LEU A 41 -2.70 1.23 6.61
CA LEU A 41 -2.01 0.55 5.52
C LEU A 41 -2.88 -0.63 5.11
N VAL A 42 -3.27 -0.68 3.84
CA VAL A 42 -4.03 -1.80 3.28
C VAL A 42 -3.11 -2.58 2.36
N ASP A 43 -2.77 -3.79 2.79
CA ASP A 43 -1.94 -4.71 2.01
C ASP A 43 -2.85 -5.45 1.03
N VAL A 44 -2.66 -5.21 -0.27
CA VAL A 44 -3.50 -5.80 -1.31
C VAL A 44 -2.86 -7.05 -1.93
N ARG A 45 -1.75 -7.52 -1.37
CA ARG A 45 -1.14 -8.78 -1.77
C ARG A 45 -2.04 -9.95 -1.38
N THR A 46 -1.76 -11.12 -1.97
CA THR A 46 -2.47 -12.34 -1.56
C THR A 46 -2.03 -12.78 -0.16
N GLY A 47 -2.88 -13.54 0.53
CA GLY A 47 -2.53 -14.15 1.81
C GLY A 47 -1.29 -15.04 1.69
N ALA A 48 -1.15 -15.75 0.56
CA ALA A 48 0.02 -16.59 0.30
C ALA A 48 1.32 -15.76 0.30
N GLU A 49 1.33 -14.60 -0.33
CA GLU A 49 2.51 -13.72 -0.32
C GLU A 49 2.86 -13.27 1.09
N ARG A 50 1.85 -12.90 1.88
CA ARG A 50 2.06 -12.49 3.27
C ARG A 50 2.61 -13.62 4.12
N ASP A 51 2.13 -14.83 3.91
CA ASP A 51 2.57 -15.99 4.67
C ASP A 51 3.96 -16.48 4.25
N TRP A 52 4.28 -16.43 2.96
CA TRP A 52 5.54 -16.99 2.42
C TRP A 52 6.66 -15.97 2.29
N VAL A 53 6.35 -14.69 2.03
CA VAL A 53 7.34 -13.65 1.79
C VAL A 53 7.57 -12.81 3.04
N GLY A 54 6.50 -12.49 3.77
CA GLY A 54 6.56 -11.64 4.95
C GLY A 54 5.55 -10.50 4.87
N ARG A 55 5.50 -9.71 5.94
CA ARG A 55 4.55 -8.61 6.07
C ARG A 55 5.16 -7.46 6.87
N VAL A 56 4.61 -6.25 6.69
CA VAL A 56 5.06 -5.09 7.47
C VAL A 56 4.74 -5.30 8.95
N ALA A 57 5.66 -4.84 9.81
CA ALA A 57 5.51 -4.97 11.26
C ALA A 57 5.10 -3.62 11.85
N ILE A 58 3.81 -3.34 11.82
CA ILE A 58 3.21 -2.13 12.40
C ILE A 58 2.04 -2.55 13.28
N SER A 59 1.40 -1.57 13.95
CA SER A 59 0.24 -1.83 14.79
C SER A 59 -0.87 -2.54 14.01
N ASP A 60 -1.46 -3.58 14.58
CA ASP A 60 -2.56 -4.32 13.98
C ASP A 60 -3.79 -3.43 13.76
N LEU A 61 -3.93 -2.35 14.53
CA LEU A 61 -5.02 -1.40 14.36
C LEU A 61 -4.91 -0.63 13.05
N GLN A 62 -3.69 -0.47 12.53
CA GLN A 62 -3.43 0.24 11.28
C GLN A 62 -3.17 -0.68 10.09
N HIS A 63 -2.92 -1.96 10.33
CA HIS A 63 -2.55 -2.93 9.29
C HIS A 63 -3.76 -3.76 8.91
N LYS A 64 -4.26 -3.54 7.71
CA LYS A 64 -5.41 -4.27 7.15
C LYS A 64 -4.98 -5.01 5.90
N SER A 65 -5.71 -6.07 5.58
CA SER A 65 -5.44 -6.88 4.39
C SER A 65 -6.72 -7.07 3.59
N VAL A 66 -6.68 -6.64 2.33
CA VAL A 66 -7.78 -6.84 1.39
C VAL A 66 -7.16 -7.23 0.06
N GLN A 67 -7.28 -8.48 -0.35
CA GLN A 67 -6.63 -8.98 -1.56
C GLN A 67 -7.19 -8.31 -2.82
N TRP A 68 -6.30 -7.84 -3.69
CA TRP A 68 -6.67 -7.34 -5.01
C TRP A 68 -6.96 -8.50 -5.95
N SER A 69 -6.12 -9.54 -5.90
CA SER A 69 -6.29 -10.77 -6.65
C SER A 69 -6.28 -11.96 -5.71
N LEU A 70 -6.86 -13.07 -6.15
CA LEU A 70 -6.91 -14.30 -5.35
C LEU A 70 -5.81 -15.27 -5.79
N TYR A 71 -5.26 -16.02 -4.85
CA TYR A 71 -4.28 -17.08 -5.10
C TYR A 71 -4.97 -18.44 -4.88
N PRO A 72 -4.68 -19.46 -5.72
CA PRO A 72 -3.84 -19.39 -6.93
C PRO A 72 -4.61 -18.84 -8.14
N GLY A 73 -3.87 -18.50 -9.20
CA GLY A 73 -4.43 -18.14 -10.50
C GLY A 73 -4.52 -16.64 -10.79
N GLY A 74 -4.41 -15.79 -9.76
CA GLY A 74 -4.41 -14.33 -9.95
C GLY A 74 -5.76 -13.76 -10.40
N THR A 75 -6.85 -14.45 -10.14
CA THR A 75 -8.20 -13.97 -10.48
C THR A 75 -8.52 -12.71 -9.66
N PRO A 76 -9.12 -11.67 -10.28
CA PRO A 76 -9.54 -10.50 -9.52
C PRO A 76 -10.48 -10.86 -8.38
N ASN A 77 -10.32 -10.18 -7.23
CA ASN A 77 -11.19 -10.40 -6.08
C ASN A 77 -12.51 -9.62 -6.26
N PRO A 78 -13.65 -10.30 -6.50
CA PRO A 78 -14.91 -9.60 -6.74
C PRO A 78 -15.44 -8.87 -5.50
N ASP A 79 -14.94 -9.21 -4.32
CA ASP A 79 -15.40 -8.64 -3.05
C ASP A 79 -14.46 -7.55 -2.53
N PHE A 80 -13.52 -7.07 -3.34
CA PHE A 80 -12.51 -6.10 -2.90
C PHE A 80 -13.13 -4.87 -2.24
N LEU A 81 -14.08 -4.21 -2.91
CA LEU A 81 -14.72 -3.00 -2.38
C LEU A 81 -15.53 -3.26 -1.11
N ALA A 82 -16.25 -4.39 -1.07
CA ALA A 82 -17.02 -4.76 0.13
C ALA A 82 -16.09 -5.01 1.32
N GLN A 83 -14.99 -5.71 1.10
CA GLN A 83 -13.99 -5.97 2.13
C GLN A 83 -13.29 -4.69 2.57
N LEU A 84 -12.98 -3.79 1.64
CA LEU A 84 -12.38 -2.51 1.96
C LEU A 84 -13.32 -1.67 2.84
N SER A 85 -14.60 -1.64 2.50
CA SER A 85 -15.58 -0.87 3.28
C SER A 85 -15.73 -1.38 4.72
N ALA A 86 -15.42 -2.65 4.95
CA ALA A 86 -15.48 -3.24 6.29
C ALA A 86 -14.30 -2.79 7.18
N VAL A 87 -13.21 -2.31 6.61
CA VAL A 87 -12.00 -1.95 7.36
C VAL A 87 -11.65 -0.46 7.30
N ALA A 88 -12.21 0.30 6.39
CA ALA A 88 -11.84 1.71 6.20
C ALA A 88 -13.06 2.56 5.84
N GLY A 89 -13.10 3.79 6.37
CA GLY A 89 -14.10 4.79 6.00
C GLY A 89 -13.70 5.54 4.73
N LYS A 90 -14.66 6.21 4.11
CA LYS A 90 -14.45 6.93 2.84
C LYS A 90 -13.47 8.09 2.95
N ASN A 91 -13.31 8.67 4.13
CA ASN A 91 -12.42 9.82 4.34
C ASN A 91 -11.16 9.44 5.12
N THR A 92 -10.95 8.17 5.42
CA THR A 92 -9.77 7.68 6.11
C THR A 92 -8.57 7.70 5.15
N PRO A 93 -7.41 8.23 5.56
CA PRO A 93 -6.20 8.13 4.76
C PRO A 93 -5.77 6.66 4.65
N ILE A 94 -5.68 6.15 3.43
CA ILE A 94 -5.33 4.76 3.16
C ILE A 94 -4.07 4.71 2.32
N LEU A 95 -3.08 3.95 2.79
CA LEU A 95 -1.84 3.70 2.07
C LEU A 95 -1.90 2.26 1.54
N PHE A 96 -1.99 2.11 0.23
CA PHE A 96 -2.10 0.78 -0.40
C PHE A 96 -0.72 0.21 -0.69
N LEU A 97 -0.50 -1.04 -0.29
CA LEU A 97 0.76 -1.75 -0.44
C LEU A 97 0.57 -3.02 -1.26
N CYS A 98 1.46 -3.24 -2.23
CA CYS A 98 1.58 -4.54 -2.89
C CYS A 98 3.06 -4.94 -2.97
N ARG A 99 3.42 -5.84 -3.89
CA ARG A 99 4.80 -6.31 -3.97
C ARG A 99 5.76 -5.26 -4.53
N SER A 100 5.39 -4.60 -5.63
CA SER A 100 6.24 -3.62 -6.30
C SER A 100 5.55 -2.31 -6.69
N GLY A 101 4.27 -2.17 -6.37
CA GLY A 101 3.50 -0.95 -6.62
C GLY A 101 2.48 -1.02 -7.74
N VAL A 102 2.33 -2.17 -8.44
CA VAL A 102 1.41 -2.28 -9.58
C VAL A 102 -0.04 -2.46 -9.13
N ARG A 103 -0.30 -3.51 -8.33
CA ARG A 103 -1.65 -3.81 -7.84
C ARG A 103 -2.18 -2.70 -6.93
N SER A 104 -1.32 -2.11 -6.12
CA SER A 104 -1.70 -1.04 -5.20
C SER A 104 -2.19 0.20 -5.93
N ARG A 105 -1.59 0.53 -7.09
CA ARG A 105 -2.06 1.64 -7.92
C ARG A 105 -3.47 1.38 -8.46
N HIS A 106 -3.75 0.17 -8.91
CA HIS A 106 -5.08 -0.21 -9.37
C HIS A 106 -6.10 -0.17 -8.24
N ALA A 107 -5.70 -0.63 -7.04
CA ALA A 107 -6.56 -0.60 -5.87
C ALA A 107 -6.89 0.84 -5.45
N ALA A 108 -5.89 1.71 -5.41
CA ALA A 108 -6.08 3.12 -5.09
C ALA A 108 -7.02 3.81 -6.08
N LYS A 109 -6.87 3.51 -7.37
CA LYS A 109 -7.74 4.06 -8.43
C LYS A 109 -9.18 3.61 -8.25
N LEU A 110 -9.40 2.31 -8.08
CA LEU A 110 -10.75 1.76 -7.93
C LEU A 110 -11.44 2.33 -6.68
N ALA A 111 -10.72 2.41 -5.56
CA ALA A 111 -11.26 2.98 -4.34
C ALA A 111 -11.64 4.45 -4.54
N THR A 112 -10.79 5.23 -5.20
CA THR A 112 -11.07 6.64 -5.50
C THR A 112 -12.33 6.79 -6.36
N GLU A 113 -12.48 5.94 -7.37
CA GLU A 113 -13.68 5.94 -8.23
C GLU A 113 -14.96 5.61 -7.46
N ASN A 114 -14.83 4.99 -6.30
CA ASN A 114 -15.96 4.60 -5.46
C ASN A 114 -16.11 5.45 -4.20
N GLY A 115 -15.55 6.66 -4.20
CA GLY A 115 -15.82 7.66 -3.19
C GLY A 115 -14.81 7.74 -2.04
N TYR A 116 -13.73 6.97 -2.07
CA TYR A 116 -12.66 7.10 -1.07
C TYR A 116 -11.81 8.31 -1.42
N THR A 117 -11.67 9.26 -0.50
CA THR A 117 -11.11 10.58 -0.80
C THR A 117 -9.61 10.70 -0.56
N GLN A 118 -9.02 9.79 0.20
CA GLN A 118 -7.61 9.86 0.57
C GLN A 118 -6.91 8.53 0.33
N CYS A 119 -6.78 8.15 -0.94
CA CYS A 119 -6.11 6.92 -1.36
C CYS A 119 -4.72 7.26 -1.89
N TYR A 120 -3.70 6.64 -1.31
CA TYR A 120 -2.30 6.83 -1.67
C TYR A 120 -1.66 5.50 -2.01
N ASP A 121 -0.79 5.50 -3.00
CA ASP A 121 0.02 4.34 -3.34
C ASP A 121 1.34 4.40 -2.57
N ILE A 122 1.77 3.28 -1.98
CA ILE A 122 3.12 3.17 -1.44
C ILE A 122 4.03 2.77 -2.60
N LEU A 123 4.85 3.71 -3.03
CA LEU A 123 5.80 3.50 -4.14
C LEU A 123 6.73 2.33 -3.82
N GLU A 124 7.12 1.58 -4.85
CA GLU A 124 8.04 0.44 -4.75
C GLU A 124 7.48 -0.79 -4.03
N GLY A 125 6.41 -0.66 -3.25
CA GLY A 125 5.80 -1.79 -2.56
C GLY A 125 6.66 -2.40 -1.45
N PHE A 126 6.35 -3.66 -1.12
CA PHE A 126 7.03 -4.37 -0.04
C PHE A 126 8.45 -4.83 -0.44
N GLU A 127 8.58 -5.40 -1.63
CA GLU A 127 9.84 -5.99 -2.11
C GLU A 127 10.56 -5.15 -3.17
N GLY A 128 9.86 -4.19 -3.79
CA GLY A 128 10.40 -3.42 -4.89
C GLY A 128 10.50 -4.21 -6.19
N ASP A 129 11.19 -3.63 -7.16
CA ASP A 129 11.42 -4.28 -8.44
C ASP A 129 12.56 -5.28 -8.35
N LYS A 130 12.63 -6.17 -9.33
CA LYS A 130 13.76 -7.10 -9.48
C LYS A 130 15.01 -6.33 -9.89
N ASP A 131 16.17 -6.75 -9.36
CA ASP A 131 17.46 -6.26 -9.82
C ASP A 131 17.88 -6.97 -11.11
N ALA A 132 19.09 -6.68 -11.59
CA ALA A 132 19.61 -7.26 -12.83
C ALA A 132 19.74 -8.79 -12.77
N GLU A 133 19.80 -9.37 -11.57
CA GLU A 133 19.92 -10.82 -11.37
C GLU A 133 18.57 -11.47 -11.06
N GLY A 134 17.48 -10.70 -11.12
CA GLY A 134 16.13 -11.19 -10.87
C GLY A 134 15.76 -11.28 -9.40
N HIS A 135 16.54 -10.67 -8.51
CA HIS A 135 16.26 -10.66 -7.09
C HIS A 135 15.44 -9.42 -6.68
N ARG A 136 14.53 -9.59 -5.72
CA ARG A 136 13.80 -8.49 -5.13
C ARG A 136 14.43 -8.10 -3.79
N LYS A 137 13.96 -7.00 -3.20
CA LYS A 137 14.42 -6.45 -1.91
C LYS A 137 15.82 -5.82 -1.97
N SER A 138 16.36 -5.63 -3.17
CA SER A 138 17.71 -5.07 -3.33
C SER A 138 17.73 -3.72 -4.04
N VAL A 139 16.70 -3.40 -4.83
CA VAL A 139 16.62 -2.15 -5.59
C VAL A 139 15.78 -1.12 -4.85
N GLY A 140 14.64 -1.52 -4.30
CA GLY A 140 13.75 -0.62 -3.60
C GLY A 140 12.75 -1.38 -2.73
N GLY A 141 11.77 -0.65 -2.18
CA GLY A 141 10.68 -1.20 -1.40
C GLY A 141 10.87 -1.07 0.11
N TRP A 142 9.82 -1.48 0.84
CA TRP A 142 9.78 -1.44 2.30
C TRP A 142 10.96 -2.17 2.95
N CYS A 143 11.24 -3.38 2.48
CA CYS A 143 12.33 -4.19 3.03
C CYS A 143 13.70 -3.56 2.76
N LYS A 144 13.94 -3.08 1.54
CA LYS A 144 15.20 -2.43 1.18
C LYS A 144 15.43 -1.16 1.98
N ALA A 145 14.38 -0.42 2.29
CA ALA A 145 14.46 0.80 3.10
C ALA A 145 14.81 0.52 4.56
N GLY A 146 14.87 -0.74 4.97
CA GLY A 146 15.21 -1.10 6.34
C GLY A 146 14.08 -0.91 7.34
N LEU A 147 12.85 -0.83 6.87
CA LEU A 147 11.67 -0.62 7.71
C LEU A 147 11.21 -1.93 8.35
N PRO A 148 10.48 -1.87 9.48
CA PRO A 148 10.09 -3.09 10.20
C PRO A 148 9.24 -4.04 9.38
N TRP A 149 9.65 -5.33 9.32
CA TRP A 149 8.87 -6.37 8.69
C TRP A 149 9.19 -7.71 9.35
N ALA A 150 8.27 -8.66 9.22
CA ALA A 150 8.42 -10.00 9.77
C ALA A 150 8.32 -11.03 8.64
N GLY A 151 9.20 -12.02 8.67
CA GLY A 151 9.19 -13.11 7.72
C GLY A 151 8.18 -14.18 8.09
N ALA A 152 7.94 -15.09 7.14
CA ALA A 152 7.10 -16.25 7.37
C ALA A 152 7.89 -17.36 8.04
#